data_ff98c3b56c82e58f6c08e4c1bc725a72
#
_entry.id   ff98c3b56c82e58f6c08e4c1bc725a72
#
_cell.length_a   1.000
_cell.length_b   1.000
_cell.length_c   1.000
_cell.angle_alpha   90.00
_cell.angle_beta   90.00
_cell.angle_gamma   90.00
#
_symmetry.space_group_name_H-M   'P 1'
#
loop_
_entity.id
_entity.type
_entity.pdbx_description
1 polymer ?
#
loop_
_entity_poly.entity_id
_entity_poly.type
_entity_poly.pdbx_seq_one_letter_code
_entity_poly.pdbx_strand_id
1 'polypeptide(L)'
;MVDDGQTLPVFMRRVTVLLTATLLLATAMAGCLETMSGNSAPIVSFTISPAGTVKVGESVTFDASATRDPNNDQMTFEWNFGDDNTQEGIGLSSVTHTYNAEGAKTVTLTVTDSGDMTNFETKSIFVAAADAAEPTADIEYYKDNDCMDENPPAGIFILSWICEEENDISESTAVSTTTVYLDGSGSAAGDSSSYLTDYEWDLDTSVDSDGDGVFSNDVDLIGETPEWTNVPPGEYEIQLSVTDNQGFVATMDMDVFVNYRGAWAEFTIDGNGTSGSGTETFEFPVTYNQDTGNTIRYVKIQFTYPKQDDDWQPGTCTPSSICANKLDAYVFNGSQSDSETEEVANSTYLEDEQRTAGD
;
A
#
# COMPACT_ATOMS: atom_id res chain seq x y z
N MET A 1 -42.32 14.18 -42.37
CA MET A 1 -42.64 13.07 -41.43
C MET A 1 -41.30 12.48 -41.04
N VAL A 2 -40.74 12.98 -39.98
CA VAL A 2 -39.42 12.56 -39.47
C VAL A 2 -39.69 11.74 -38.22
N ASP A 3 -39.22 10.51 -38.23
CA ASP A 3 -39.35 9.53 -37.14
C ASP A 3 -38.28 9.85 -36.11
N ASP A 4 -38.70 10.35 -34.97
CA ASP A 4 -37.81 10.62 -33.81
C ASP A 4 -37.61 9.32 -32.99
N GLY A 5 -36.66 8.50 -33.45
CA GLY A 5 -36.18 7.37 -32.71
C GLY A 5 -35.42 7.81 -31.44
N GLN A 6 -36.09 7.97 -30.31
CA GLN A 6 -35.47 8.19 -29.03
C GLN A 6 -34.78 6.90 -28.55
N THR A 7 -33.48 6.83 -28.68
CA THR A 7 -32.65 5.83 -28.03
C THR A 7 -32.48 6.21 -26.55
N LEU A 8 -33.04 5.40 -25.66
CA LEU A 8 -32.79 5.48 -24.21
C LEU A 8 -31.30 5.38 -23.91
N PRO A 9 -30.76 6.23 -23.02
CA PRO A 9 -29.34 6.23 -22.68
C PRO A 9 -28.92 4.87 -22.11
N VAL A 10 -27.72 4.44 -22.47
CA VAL A 10 -27.09 3.14 -22.11
C VAL A 10 -27.13 2.86 -20.60
N PHE A 11 -27.17 3.91 -19.79
CA PHE A 11 -27.27 3.82 -18.33
C PHE A 11 -28.61 3.21 -17.86
N MET A 12 -29.72 3.57 -18.49
CA MET A 12 -31.03 2.99 -18.16
C MET A 12 -31.12 1.51 -18.53
N ARG A 13 -30.47 1.08 -19.63
CA ARG A 13 -30.42 -0.33 -20.01
C ARG A 13 -29.68 -1.21 -19.02
N ARG A 14 -28.61 -0.69 -18.42
CA ARG A 14 -27.83 -1.44 -17.40
C ARG A 14 -28.59 -1.57 -16.08
N VAL A 15 -29.30 -0.53 -15.67
CA VAL A 15 -30.12 -0.57 -14.45
C VAL A 15 -31.29 -1.52 -14.59
N THR A 16 -31.93 -1.56 -15.76
CA THR A 16 -33.07 -2.47 -16.01
C THR A 16 -32.62 -3.94 -16.03
N VAL A 17 -31.45 -4.23 -16.61
CA VAL A 17 -30.88 -5.60 -16.61
C VAL A 17 -30.44 -6.03 -15.20
N LEU A 18 -29.88 -5.14 -14.38
CA LEU A 18 -29.54 -5.45 -13.00
C LEU A 18 -30.78 -5.67 -12.14
N LEU A 19 -31.84 -4.87 -12.29
CA LEU A 19 -33.09 -5.05 -11.56
C LEU A 19 -33.81 -6.34 -11.93
N THR A 20 -33.76 -6.75 -13.20
CA THR A 20 -34.35 -8.04 -13.64
C THR A 20 -33.52 -9.24 -13.18
N ALA A 21 -32.18 -9.12 -13.13
CA ALA A 21 -31.30 -10.16 -12.62
C ALA A 21 -31.44 -10.35 -11.10
N THR A 22 -31.53 -9.25 -10.34
CA THR A 22 -31.77 -9.33 -8.89
C THR A 22 -33.18 -9.82 -8.56
N LEU A 23 -34.21 -9.48 -9.36
CA LEU A 23 -35.55 -9.99 -9.17
C LEU A 23 -35.65 -11.49 -9.52
N LEU A 24 -34.95 -11.97 -10.55
CA LEU A 24 -34.87 -13.39 -10.89
C LEU A 24 -34.09 -14.19 -9.85
N LEU A 25 -33.03 -13.64 -9.25
CA LEU A 25 -32.33 -14.27 -8.12
C LEU A 25 -33.24 -14.34 -6.86
N ALA A 26 -34.01 -13.28 -6.58
CA ALA A 26 -34.89 -13.23 -5.45
C ALA A 26 -36.05 -14.23 -5.59
N THR A 27 -36.54 -14.48 -6.82
CA THR A 27 -37.59 -15.51 -7.08
C THR A 27 -37.04 -16.93 -7.07
N ALA A 28 -35.75 -17.14 -7.40
CA ALA A 28 -35.11 -18.45 -7.26
C ALA A 28 -34.85 -18.83 -5.79
N MET A 29 -34.65 -17.84 -4.91
CA MET A 29 -34.48 -18.08 -3.48
C MET A 29 -35.79 -18.20 -2.70
N ALA A 30 -36.91 -17.71 -3.24
CA ALA A 30 -38.21 -17.83 -2.61
C ALA A 30 -38.89 -19.22 -2.82
N GLY A 31 -38.30 -20.08 -3.65
CA GLY A 31 -38.82 -21.42 -3.94
C GLY A 31 -38.32 -22.55 -3.03
N CYS A 32 -37.36 -22.27 -2.11
CA CYS A 32 -36.81 -23.26 -1.19
C CYS A 32 -37.01 -22.89 0.28
N LEU A 33 -38.18 -22.35 0.64
CA LEU A 33 -38.58 -22.28 2.03
C LEU A 33 -39.61 -23.37 2.32
N GLU A 34 -39.39 -24.56 1.81
CA GLU A 34 -39.95 -25.75 2.46
C GLU A 34 -39.07 -25.99 3.70
N THR A 35 -39.71 -26.03 4.85
CA THR A 35 -39.09 -26.51 6.08
C THR A 35 -38.63 -27.95 5.82
N MET A 36 -37.40 -28.09 5.32
CA MET A 36 -36.74 -29.38 5.29
C MET A 36 -36.44 -29.77 6.75
N SER A 37 -37.38 -30.50 7.35
CA SER A 37 -37.12 -31.28 8.56
C SER A 37 -36.29 -32.52 8.21
N GLY A 38 -35.32 -32.37 7.33
CA GLY A 38 -34.39 -33.39 6.91
C GLY A 38 -32.98 -33.07 7.45
N ASN A 39 -32.22 -34.12 7.73
CA ASN A 39 -30.81 -33.99 8.05
C ASN A 39 -30.07 -33.31 6.90
N SER A 40 -29.08 -32.47 7.21
CA SER A 40 -28.21 -31.75 6.27
C SER A 40 -26.76 -32.12 6.52
N ALA A 41 -25.98 -32.33 5.47
CA ALA A 41 -24.58 -32.66 5.61
C ALA A 41 -23.76 -31.54 6.33
N PRO A 42 -22.69 -31.89 7.04
CA PRO A 42 -21.82 -30.97 7.68
C PRO A 42 -21.21 -29.94 6.70
N ILE A 43 -20.95 -28.72 7.17
CA ILE A 43 -20.15 -27.72 6.48
C ILE A 43 -18.73 -27.87 6.99
N VAL A 44 -17.87 -28.43 6.14
CA VAL A 44 -16.49 -28.78 6.50
C VAL A 44 -15.57 -27.60 6.21
N SER A 45 -14.69 -27.28 7.16
CA SER A 45 -13.60 -26.33 6.98
C SER A 45 -12.48 -26.67 7.94
N PHE A 46 -11.22 -26.55 7.47
CA PHE A 46 -10.06 -26.71 8.33
C PHE A 46 -8.90 -25.81 7.93
N THR A 47 -7.99 -25.54 8.89
CA THR A 47 -6.73 -24.80 8.68
C THR A 47 -5.54 -25.70 8.93
N ILE A 48 -4.40 -25.33 8.38
CA ILE A 48 -3.10 -26.00 8.54
C ILE A 48 -2.15 -25.02 9.21
N SER A 49 -1.45 -25.46 10.25
CA SER A 49 -0.44 -24.65 10.96
C SER A 49 0.81 -25.46 11.26
N PRO A 50 2.01 -24.96 10.91
CA PRO A 50 2.27 -23.72 10.21
C PRO A 50 1.67 -23.72 8.80
N ALA A 51 1.37 -22.55 8.26
CA ALA A 51 0.95 -22.37 6.87
C ALA A 51 2.16 -22.50 5.93
N GLY A 52 1.91 -22.86 4.66
CA GLY A 52 2.95 -22.98 3.65
C GLY A 52 3.70 -24.32 3.70
N THR A 53 5.00 -24.27 3.38
CA THR A 53 5.87 -25.46 3.36
C THR A 53 6.36 -25.81 4.75
N VAL A 54 6.36 -27.10 5.07
CA VAL A 54 6.90 -27.66 6.32
C VAL A 54 8.06 -28.59 6.01
N LYS A 55 8.89 -28.89 7.02
CA LYS A 55 10.03 -29.81 6.86
C LYS A 55 9.71 -31.21 7.37
N VAL A 56 10.36 -32.21 6.81
CA VAL A 56 10.28 -33.59 7.34
C VAL A 56 10.64 -33.59 8.80
N GLY A 57 9.79 -34.23 9.65
CA GLY A 57 9.95 -34.29 11.09
C GLY A 57 9.31 -33.14 11.87
N GLU A 58 8.79 -32.14 11.19
CA GLU A 58 8.06 -31.04 11.80
C GLU A 58 6.62 -31.45 12.15
N SER A 59 6.12 -30.93 13.24
CA SER A 59 4.74 -31.20 13.68
C SER A 59 3.78 -30.21 13.06
N VAL A 60 2.80 -30.72 12.32
CA VAL A 60 1.76 -29.94 11.66
C VAL A 60 0.44 -30.11 12.41
N THR A 61 -0.24 -29.02 12.68
CA THR A 61 -1.57 -29.01 13.30
C THR A 61 -2.63 -28.79 12.22
N PHE A 62 -3.64 -29.62 12.20
CA PHE A 62 -4.82 -29.49 11.37
C PHE A 62 -6.02 -29.18 12.26
N ASP A 63 -6.63 -28.03 12.08
CA ASP A 63 -7.70 -27.51 12.93
C ASP A 63 -9.00 -27.33 12.14
N ALA A 64 -9.97 -28.19 12.39
CA ALA A 64 -11.32 -28.13 11.85
C ALA A 64 -12.36 -27.64 12.86
N SER A 65 -11.97 -26.86 13.85
CA SER A 65 -12.88 -26.30 14.87
C SER A 65 -13.98 -25.39 14.27
N ALA A 66 -13.76 -24.84 13.07
CA ALA A 66 -14.75 -24.08 12.30
C ALA A 66 -15.81 -24.94 11.58
N THR A 67 -15.59 -26.25 11.51
CA THR A 67 -16.57 -27.22 10.95
C THR A 67 -17.83 -27.24 11.79
N ARG A 68 -18.98 -27.21 11.13
CA ARG A 68 -20.28 -27.19 11.82
C ARG A 68 -21.30 -28.05 11.10
N ASP A 69 -22.22 -28.61 11.86
CA ASP A 69 -23.41 -29.25 11.35
C ASP A 69 -24.61 -28.31 11.44
N PRO A 70 -25.43 -28.14 10.35
CA PRO A 70 -26.61 -27.27 10.36
C PRO A 70 -27.70 -27.71 11.33
N ASN A 71 -27.77 -29.01 11.65
CA ASN A 71 -28.73 -29.59 12.57
C ASN A 71 -28.20 -29.75 14.01
N ASN A 72 -26.92 -29.41 14.22
CA ASN A 72 -26.11 -29.64 15.45
C ASN A 72 -26.01 -31.15 15.80
N ASP A 73 -25.94 -31.99 14.80
CA ASP A 73 -25.71 -33.41 14.96
C ASP A 73 -24.25 -33.68 15.41
N GLN A 74 -24.08 -34.82 16.06
CA GLN A 74 -22.73 -35.26 16.44
C GLN A 74 -21.97 -35.67 15.19
N MET A 75 -20.71 -35.13 15.08
CA MET A 75 -19.84 -35.35 13.93
C MET A 75 -18.72 -36.32 14.24
N THR A 76 -18.42 -37.17 13.27
CA THR A 76 -17.19 -38.00 13.23
C THR A 76 -16.27 -37.43 12.16
N PHE A 77 -15.01 -37.23 12.53
CA PHE A 77 -13.96 -36.66 11.69
C PHE A 77 -13.04 -37.79 11.23
N GLU A 78 -12.78 -37.89 9.94
CA GLU A 78 -11.81 -38.78 9.32
C GLU A 78 -10.76 -37.95 8.58
N TRP A 79 -9.52 -37.97 9.06
CA TRP A 79 -8.37 -37.32 8.47
C TRP A 79 -7.55 -38.29 7.67
N ASN A 80 -7.27 -37.95 6.41
CA ASN A 80 -6.27 -38.59 5.56
C ASN A 80 -5.18 -37.57 5.27
N PHE A 81 -3.95 -37.82 5.73
CA PHE A 81 -2.84 -36.88 5.61
C PHE A 81 -2.11 -36.94 4.28
N GLY A 82 -2.51 -37.84 3.35
CA GLY A 82 -1.87 -37.96 2.04
C GLY A 82 -0.52 -38.70 2.05
N ASP A 83 -0.21 -39.39 3.11
CA ASP A 83 1.00 -40.21 3.30
C ASP A 83 0.69 -41.64 3.82
N ASP A 84 -0.48 -42.14 3.46
CA ASP A 84 -1.04 -43.42 3.92
C ASP A 84 -1.42 -43.48 5.42
N ASN A 85 -1.26 -42.38 6.15
CA ASN A 85 -1.72 -42.29 7.53
C ASN A 85 -3.11 -41.67 7.60
N THR A 86 -3.93 -42.20 8.49
CA THR A 86 -5.30 -41.71 8.76
C THR A 86 -5.58 -41.63 10.24
N GLN A 87 -6.48 -40.72 10.65
CA GLN A 87 -7.04 -40.67 12.02
C GLN A 87 -8.56 -40.49 11.93
N GLU A 88 -9.32 -41.28 12.67
CA GLU A 88 -10.77 -41.19 12.70
C GLU A 88 -11.29 -41.17 14.13
N GLY A 89 -12.31 -40.34 14.40
CA GLY A 89 -13.00 -40.32 15.68
C GLY A 89 -13.91 -39.14 15.92
N ILE A 90 -14.76 -39.28 16.91
CA ILE A 90 -15.61 -38.23 17.45
C ILE A 90 -14.70 -37.27 18.23
N GLY A 91 -14.83 -35.96 17.99
CA GLY A 91 -14.06 -34.94 18.71
C GLY A 91 -12.63 -34.71 18.20
N LEU A 92 -12.23 -35.31 17.09
CA LEU A 92 -10.97 -35.04 16.41
C LEU A 92 -11.07 -33.78 15.51
N SER A 93 -11.66 -32.73 16.01
CA SER A 93 -11.71 -31.42 15.33
C SER A 93 -10.35 -30.73 15.23
N SER A 94 -9.37 -31.14 16.03
CA SER A 94 -7.98 -30.71 15.92
C SER A 94 -7.05 -31.88 16.13
N VAL A 95 -6.09 -32.07 15.20
CA VAL A 95 -5.12 -33.18 15.24
C VAL A 95 -3.74 -32.65 14.86
N THR A 96 -2.71 -33.39 15.29
CA THR A 96 -1.34 -33.13 14.84
C THR A 96 -0.80 -34.33 14.06
N HIS A 97 0.00 -34.05 13.02
CA HIS A 97 0.67 -35.07 12.24
C HIS A 97 2.10 -34.65 11.93
N THR A 98 2.98 -35.61 11.71
CA THR A 98 4.38 -35.40 11.34
C THR A 98 4.70 -36.23 10.11
N TYR A 99 5.17 -35.58 9.06
CA TYR A 99 5.56 -36.24 7.83
C TYR A 99 6.98 -36.78 7.93
N ASN A 100 7.20 -38.01 7.44
CA ASN A 100 8.51 -38.65 7.43
C ASN A 100 9.15 -38.70 6.03
N ALA A 101 8.47 -38.17 5.01
CA ALA A 101 8.98 -38.14 3.64
C ALA A 101 8.53 -36.84 2.96
N GLU A 102 9.47 -36.27 2.20
CA GLU A 102 9.26 -35.07 1.38
C GLU A 102 8.22 -35.23 0.26
N GLY A 103 7.81 -34.11 -0.31
CA GLY A 103 6.93 -34.02 -1.47
C GLY A 103 5.54 -33.48 -1.12
N ALA A 104 4.78 -33.20 -2.16
CA ALA A 104 3.41 -32.70 -2.03
C ALA A 104 2.49 -33.75 -1.38
N LYS A 105 1.69 -33.33 -0.40
CA LYS A 105 0.68 -34.15 0.26
C LYS A 105 -0.69 -33.49 0.08
N THR A 106 -1.69 -34.31 -0.18
CA THR A 106 -3.08 -33.87 -0.21
C THR A 106 -3.78 -34.35 1.04
N VAL A 107 -4.10 -33.42 1.92
CA VAL A 107 -4.83 -33.70 3.15
C VAL A 107 -6.31 -33.63 2.87
N THR A 108 -7.03 -34.66 3.28
CA THR A 108 -8.50 -34.73 3.14
C THR A 108 -9.11 -34.90 4.52
N LEU A 109 -10.03 -33.99 4.85
CA LEU A 109 -10.91 -34.14 5.98
C LEU A 109 -12.30 -34.56 5.49
N THR A 110 -12.77 -35.71 5.92
CA THR A 110 -14.16 -36.17 5.71
C THR A 110 -14.89 -36.08 7.05
N VAL A 111 -16.08 -35.48 7.04
CA VAL A 111 -16.90 -35.36 8.24
C VAL A 111 -18.26 -35.98 7.97
N THR A 112 -18.67 -36.88 8.87
CA THR A 112 -19.93 -37.58 8.83
C THR A 112 -20.75 -37.26 10.07
N ASP A 113 -22.00 -36.86 9.90
CA ASP A 113 -22.93 -36.62 11.01
C ASP A 113 -23.58 -37.93 11.54
N SER A 114 -24.32 -37.81 12.62
CA SER A 114 -25.00 -38.96 13.23
C SER A 114 -26.20 -39.49 12.39
N GLY A 115 -26.59 -38.82 11.32
CA GLY A 115 -27.58 -39.20 10.35
C GLY A 115 -27.01 -39.76 9.05
N ASP A 116 -25.71 -40.08 9.02
CA ASP A 116 -24.95 -40.64 7.90
C ASP A 116 -24.79 -39.68 6.69
N MET A 117 -25.01 -38.36 6.87
CA MET A 117 -24.66 -37.39 5.85
C MET A 117 -23.19 -37.01 5.94
N THR A 118 -22.52 -36.98 4.80
CA THR A 118 -21.06 -36.81 4.70
C THR A 118 -20.71 -35.65 3.81
N ASN A 119 -19.68 -34.91 4.20
CA ASN A 119 -19.02 -33.88 3.36
C ASN A 119 -17.51 -33.89 3.62
N PHE A 120 -16.76 -33.29 2.72
CA PHE A 120 -15.30 -33.26 2.84
C PHE A 120 -14.68 -31.96 2.33
N GLU A 121 -13.47 -31.68 2.77
CA GLU A 121 -12.58 -30.62 2.25
C GLU A 121 -11.19 -31.18 2.03
N THR A 122 -10.47 -30.64 1.02
CA THR A 122 -9.08 -31.02 0.72
C THR A 122 -8.18 -29.79 0.68
N LYS A 123 -6.99 -29.90 1.26
CA LYS A 123 -5.92 -28.90 1.14
C LYS A 123 -4.61 -29.59 0.82
N SER A 124 -3.73 -28.87 0.11
CA SER A 124 -2.39 -29.35 -0.20
C SER A 124 -1.37 -28.74 0.76
N ILE A 125 -0.35 -29.49 1.11
CA ILE A 125 0.83 -29.04 1.84
C ILE A 125 2.05 -29.61 1.17
N PHE A 126 3.13 -28.83 1.07
CA PHE A 126 4.41 -29.34 0.61
C PHE A 126 5.31 -29.66 1.81
N VAL A 127 5.96 -30.81 1.76
CA VAL A 127 6.91 -31.25 2.78
C VAL A 127 8.29 -31.22 2.16
N ALA A 128 9.14 -30.33 2.62
CA ALA A 128 10.53 -30.21 2.18
C ALA A 128 11.45 -31.16 2.96
N ALA A 129 12.67 -31.34 2.50
CA ALA A 129 13.69 -32.08 3.21
C ALA A 129 13.93 -31.51 4.62
N ALA A 130 14.36 -32.35 5.56
CA ALA A 130 14.57 -31.90 6.94
C ALA A 130 15.66 -30.83 7.09
N ASP A 131 16.61 -30.79 6.17
CA ASP A 131 17.73 -29.86 6.07
C ASP A 131 17.54 -28.77 5.01
N ALA A 132 16.36 -28.68 4.40
CA ALA A 132 16.05 -27.62 3.45
C ALA A 132 16.27 -26.24 4.08
N ALA A 133 16.96 -25.38 3.36
CA ALA A 133 17.21 -24.01 3.79
C ALA A 133 16.14 -23.07 3.21
N GLU A 134 15.69 -22.15 4.02
CA GLU A 134 14.71 -21.14 3.64
C GLU A 134 15.39 -20.05 2.80
N PRO A 135 14.64 -19.38 1.89
CA PRO A 135 15.17 -18.25 1.14
C PRO A 135 15.46 -17.06 2.05
N THR A 136 16.11 -16.04 1.51
CA THR A 136 16.27 -14.73 2.14
C THR A 136 15.73 -13.68 1.20
N ALA A 137 14.88 -12.80 1.72
CA ALA A 137 14.48 -11.59 1.03
C ALA A 137 15.50 -10.49 1.28
N ASP A 138 15.83 -9.73 0.24
CA ASP A 138 16.72 -8.56 0.33
C ASP A 138 16.21 -7.47 -0.63
N ILE A 139 16.07 -6.26 -0.12
CA ILE A 139 15.70 -5.08 -0.89
C ILE A 139 16.92 -4.18 -0.98
N GLU A 140 17.42 -3.98 -2.19
CA GLU A 140 18.49 -3.02 -2.44
C GLU A 140 17.98 -1.60 -2.21
N TYR A 141 18.63 -0.90 -1.31
CA TYR A 141 18.27 0.49 -1.01
C TYR A 141 19.09 1.46 -1.86
N TYR A 142 18.49 2.57 -2.24
CA TYR A 142 19.20 3.67 -2.87
C TYR A 142 18.74 5.02 -2.29
N LYS A 143 19.55 6.04 -2.53
CA LYS A 143 19.25 7.41 -2.13
C LYS A 143 19.54 8.33 -3.30
N ASP A 144 18.47 8.78 -3.91
CA ASP A 144 18.55 9.83 -4.90
C ASP A 144 18.96 11.15 -4.21
N ASN A 145 19.91 11.85 -4.76
CA ASN A 145 20.39 13.12 -4.27
C ASN A 145 20.50 14.22 -5.35
N ASP A 146 19.85 14.00 -6.50
CA ASP A 146 19.98 14.87 -7.67
C ASP A 146 19.55 16.32 -7.38
N CYS A 147 18.63 16.55 -6.47
CA CYS A 147 18.19 17.89 -6.09
C CYS A 147 18.44 18.24 -4.62
N MET A 148 19.34 17.55 -3.96
CA MET A 148 19.76 17.87 -2.59
C MET A 148 20.99 18.75 -2.55
N ASP A 149 20.99 19.75 -1.67
CA ASP A 149 22.17 20.56 -1.38
C ASP A 149 23.11 19.89 -0.35
N GLU A 150 22.63 18.85 0.32
CA GLU A 150 23.31 18.14 1.41
C GLU A 150 23.35 16.63 1.14
N ASN A 151 24.26 15.92 1.79
CA ASN A 151 24.28 14.45 1.69
C ASN A 151 23.00 13.85 2.30
N PRO A 152 22.45 12.79 1.69
CA PRO A 152 21.28 12.11 2.25
C PRO A 152 21.58 11.59 3.66
N PRO A 153 20.57 11.54 4.52
CA PRO A 153 20.72 11.05 5.89
C PRO A 153 21.24 9.60 5.92
N ALA A 154 21.90 9.23 7.02
CA ALA A 154 22.35 7.85 7.22
C ALA A 154 21.15 6.94 7.55
N GLY A 155 21.20 5.69 7.10
CA GLY A 155 20.15 4.69 7.34
C GLY A 155 20.01 3.76 6.16
N ILE A 156 19.16 2.73 6.31
CA ILE A 156 18.79 1.78 5.27
C ILE A 156 17.34 2.11 4.92
N PHE A 157 17.13 2.72 3.76
CA PHE A 157 15.83 3.12 3.24
C PHE A 157 15.98 3.55 1.78
N ILE A 158 14.90 3.55 1.04
CA ILE A 158 14.81 4.11 -0.30
C ILE A 158 14.46 5.59 -0.18
N LEU A 159 15.23 6.46 -0.84
CA LEU A 159 14.95 7.89 -0.94
C LEU A 159 14.84 8.29 -2.40
N SER A 160 13.70 8.83 -2.78
CA SER A 160 13.44 9.38 -4.10
C SER A 160 13.02 10.85 -4.00
N TRP A 161 13.25 11.62 -5.07
CA TRP A 161 12.90 13.02 -5.13
C TRP A 161 12.07 13.34 -6.36
N ILE A 162 11.14 14.25 -6.20
CA ILE A 162 10.53 14.98 -7.30
C ILE A 162 11.24 16.32 -7.36
N CYS A 163 11.99 16.54 -8.43
CA CYS A 163 12.79 17.75 -8.62
C CYS A 163 12.19 18.60 -9.73
N GLU A 164 11.65 19.74 -9.39
CA GLU A 164 11.19 20.74 -10.33
C GLU A 164 12.07 21.98 -10.20
N GLU A 165 12.90 22.23 -11.20
CA GLU A 165 13.83 23.35 -11.21
C GLU A 165 13.37 24.44 -12.20
N GLU A 166 13.46 25.69 -11.78
CA GLU A 166 13.20 26.89 -12.60
C GLU A 166 11.81 26.95 -13.24
N ASN A 167 10.78 26.57 -12.50
CA ASN A 167 9.40 26.68 -12.99
C ASN A 167 8.99 28.16 -13.18
N ASP A 168 8.20 28.43 -14.21
CA ASP A 168 7.52 29.72 -14.40
C ASP A 168 6.42 29.87 -13.32
N ILE A 169 6.16 31.11 -12.89
CA ILE A 169 5.09 31.40 -11.94
C ILE A 169 3.69 30.97 -12.44
N SER A 170 3.51 30.86 -13.76
CA SER A 170 2.30 30.30 -14.36
C SER A 170 2.13 28.80 -14.04
N GLU A 171 3.18 28.14 -13.59
CA GLU A 171 3.22 26.74 -13.19
C GLU A 171 3.37 26.61 -11.66
N SER A 172 2.59 27.39 -10.93
CA SER A 172 2.64 27.43 -9.47
C SER A 172 2.08 26.17 -8.77
N THR A 173 1.55 25.24 -9.56
CA THR A 173 1.12 23.93 -9.03
C THR A 173 2.20 22.89 -9.37
N ALA A 174 2.73 22.27 -8.34
CA ALA A 174 3.79 21.27 -8.47
C ALA A 174 3.32 19.98 -9.16
N VAL A 175 4.22 19.34 -9.90
CA VAL A 175 4.04 17.94 -10.33
C VAL A 175 4.09 17.04 -9.12
N SER A 176 3.13 16.14 -9.01
CA SER A 176 2.82 15.47 -7.76
C SER A 176 3.34 14.05 -7.64
N THR A 177 4.00 13.49 -8.66
CA THR A 177 4.36 12.07 -8.63
C THR A 177 5.71 11.79 -9.29
N THR A 178 6.35 10.72 -8.83
CA THR A 178 7.58 10.17 -9.42
C THR A 178 7.44 8.66 -9.65
N THR A 179 8.51 8.03 -10.11
CA THR A 179 8.65 6.57 -10.19
C THR A 179 9.71 6.14 -9.18
N VAL A 180 9.38 5.19 -8.33
CA VAL A 180 10.31 4.51 -7.43
C VAL A 180 10.71 3.19 -8.06
N TYR A 181 12.01 2.91 -8.14
CA TYR A 181 12.54 1.67 -8.68
C TYR A 181 12.81 0.71 -7.53
N LEU A 182 12.13 -0.41 -7.54
CA LEU A 182 12.29 -1.45 -6.54
C LEU A 182 13.26 -2.52 -7.06
N ASP A 183 14.13 -3.00 -6.20
CA ASP A 183 15.13 -4.00 -6.57
C ASP A 183 15.26 -5.06 -5.47
N GLY A 184 14.72 -6.26 -5.76
CA GLY A 184 14.79 -7.45 -4.92
C GLY A 184 15.88 -8.43 -5.34
N SER A 185 16.79 -8.07 -6.28
CA SER A 185 17.79 -8.96 -6.85
C SER A 185 18.86 -9.46 -5.86
N GLY A 186 18.96 -8.80 -4.69
CA GLY A 186 19.76 -9.27 -3.56
C GLY A 186 19.21 -10.52 -2.87
N SER A 187 17.93 -10.85 -3.10
CA SER A 187 17.28 -12.02 -2.53
C SER A 187 17.89 -13.32 -3.03
N ALA A 188 17.93 -14.34 -2.20
CA ALA A 188 18.56 -15.61 -2.54
C ALA A 188 17.74 -16.81 -2.06
N ALA A 189 17.73 -17.87 -2.86
CA ALA A 189 17.24 -19.18 -2.44
C ALA A 189 18.13 -19.76 -1.33
N GLY A 190 17.55 -20.57 -0.46
CA GLY A 190 18.23 -21.08 0.73
C GLY A 190 19.39 -22.04 0.45
N ASP A 191 19.35 -22.76 -0.66
CA ASP A 191 20.38 -23.70 -1.03
C ASP A 191 20.63 -23.74 -2.56
N SER A 192 21.69 -24.44 -2.98
CA SER A 192 22.12 -24.48 -4.39
C SER A 192 21.20 -25.30 -5.31
N SER A 193 20.24 -26.03 -4.78
CA SER A 193 19.25 -26.80 -5.54
C SER A 193 17.91 -26.07 -5.64
N SER A 194 17.73 -25.02 -4.86
CA SER A 194 16.55 -24.17 -4.83
C SER A 194 16.75 -22.93 -5.71
N TYR A 195 15.65 -22.34 -6.16
CA TYR A 195 15.60 -21.08 -6.89
C TYR A 195 14.33 -20.32 -6.53
N LEU A 196 14.40 -19.00 -6.57
CA LEU A 196 13.23 -18.15 -6.33
C LEU A 196 12.27 -18.23 -7.51
N THR A 197 10.99 -18.35 -7.24
CA THR A 197 9.92 -18.44 -8.22
C THR A 197 9.09 -17.18 -8.31
N ASP A 198 8.87 -16.52 -7.16
CA ASP A 198 7.99 -15.38 -7.07
C ASP A 198 8.64 -14.26 -6.24
N TYR A 199 8.36 -13.04 -6.66
CA TYR A 199 8.67 -11.79 -5.99
C TYR A 199 7.38 -10.97 -5.96
N GLU A 200 6.86 -10.75 -4.78
CA GLU A 200 5.60 -10.06 -4.53
C GLU A 200 5.86 -8.86 -3.61
N TRP A 201 5.36 -7.70 -4.00
CA TRP A 201 5.55 -6.45 -3.28
C TRP A 201 4.21 -5.93 -2.79
N ASP A 202 4.15 -5.67 -1.50
CA ASP A 202 3.13 -4.87 -0.83
C ASP A 202 3.68 -3.45 -0.68
N LEU A 203 2.99 -2.46 -1.22
CA LEU A 203 3.46 -1.07 -1.26
C LEU A 203 2.94 -0.20 -0.11
N ASP A 204 2.05 -0.73 0.72
CA ASP A 204 1.51 -0.07 1.91
C ASP A 204 1.03 -1.11 2.93
N THR A 205 1.94 -1.58 3.76
CA THR A 205 1.67 -2.59 4.81
C THR A 205 0.67 -2.13 5.89
N SER A 206 0.18 -0.89 5.79
CA SER A 206 -0.85 -0.35 6.68
C SER A 206 -2.28 -0.54 6.16
N VAL A 207 -2.45 -0.97 4.92
CA VAL A 207 -3.74 -1.15 4.23
C VAL A 207 -3.98 -2.62 3.95
N ASP A 208 -5.13 -3.15 4.35
CA ASP A 208 -5.63 -4.48 3.98
C ASP A 208 -6.51 -4.31 2.73
N SER A 209 -5.91 -4.45 1.54
CA SER A 209 -6.58 -4.17 0.27
C SER A 209 -7.43 -5.35 -0.21
N ASP A 210 -7.13 -6.58 0.19
CA ASP A 210 -7.88 -7.78 -0.16
C ASP A 210 -8.96 -8.16 0.89
N GLY A 211 -8.89 -7.58 2.09
CA GLY A 211 -9.88 -7.73 3.16
C GLY A 211 -9.79 -9.06 3.92
N ASP A 212 -8.65 -9.71 3.91
CA ASP A 212 -8.43 -10.99 4.58
C ASP A 212 -8.06 -10.84 6.07
N GLY A 213 -7.75 -9.62 6.51
CA GLY A 213 -7.37 -9.26 7.88
C GLY A 213 -5.87 -9.33 8.14
N VAL A 214 -5.05 -9.53 7.11
CA VAL A 214 -3.60 -9.48 7.16
C VAL A 214 -3.12 -8.32 6.29
N PHE A 215 -2.50 -7.33 6.89
CA PHE A 215 -2.16 -6.06 6.23
C PHE A 215 -0.86 -6.09 5.43
N SER A 216 -0.03 -7.09 5.60
CA SER A 216 1.30 -7.17 4.99
C SER A 216 1.45 -8.31 3.99
N ASN A 217 0.35 -8.72 3.35
CA ASN A 217 0.35 -9.80 2.36
C ASN A 217 -0.38 -9.42 1.07
N ASP A 218 -0.75 -8.16 0.94
CA ASP A 218 -1.37 -7.64 -0.27
C ASP A 218 -0.34 -7.55 -1.41
N VAL A 219 -0.70 -8.01 -2.59
CA VAL A 219 0.19 -8.01 -3.75
C VAL A 219 -0.16 -6.87 -4.68
N ASP A 220 0.61 -5.79 -4.62
CA ASP A 220 0.47 -4.61 -5.48
C ASP A 220 1.31 -4.72 -6.75
N LEU A 221 2.54 -5.21 -6.64
CA LEU A 221 3.45 -5.41 -7.76
C LEU A 221 4.09 -6.80 -7.71
N ILE A 222 4.53 -7.26 -8.87
CA ILE A 222 5.23 -8.54 -9.02
C ILE A 222 6.51 -8.36 -9.83
N GLY A 223 7.49 -9.22 -9.55
CA GLY A 223 8.76 -9.27 -10.27
C GLY A 223 9.95 -8.84 -9.44
N GLU A 224 11.14 -9.22 -9.89
CA GLU A 224 12.41 -8.99 -9.19
C GLU A 224 12.77 -7.49 -9.10
N THR A 225 12.50 -6.72 -10.16
CA THR A 225 12.84 -5.29 -10.27
C THR A 225 11.69 -4.49 -10.89
N PRO A 226 10.54 -4.36 -10.20
CA PRO A 226 9.41 -3.62 -10.74
C PRO A 226 9.59 -2.10 -10.61
N GLU A 227 8.84 -1.35 -11.42
CA GLU A 227 8.72 0.10 -11.34
C GLU A 227 7.41 0.46 -10.63
N TRP A 228 7.51 1.15 -9.51
CA TRP A 228 6.36 1.74 -8.83
C TRP A 228 6.11 3.15 -9.34
N THR A 229 5.12 3.31 -10.18
CA THR A 229 4.85 4.56 -10.91
C THR A 229 3.79 5.41 -10.22
N ASN A 230 3.83 6.73 -10.51
CA ASN A 230 2.88 7.72 -9.97
C ASN A 230 2.88 7.82 -8.45
N VAL A 231 4.04 7.68 -7.83
CA VAL A 231 4.19 7.77 -6.38
C VAL A 231 4.20 9.24 -5.96
N PRO A 232 3.25 9.69 -5.14
CA PRO A 232 3.26 11.04 -4.61
C PRO A 232 4.32 11.22 -3.51
N PRO A 233 4.66 12.47 -3.15
CA PRO A 233 5.50 12.70 -1.98
C PRO A 233 4.87 12.11 -0.72
N GLY A 234 5.69 11.40 0.07
CA GLY A 234 5.21 10.74 1.29
C GLY A 234 6.25 9.81 1.91
N GLU A 235 5.84 9.16 2.97
CA GLU A 235 6.53 8.09 3.66
C GLU A 235 5.71 6.81 3.53
N TYR A 236 6.35 5.73 3.13
CA TYR A 236 5.70 4.44 2.87
C TYR A 236 6.50 3.33 3.53
N GLU A 237 5.83 2.34 4.06
CA GLU A 237 6.41 1.10 4.54
C GLU A 237 6.00 -0.02 3.59
N ILE A 238 6.97 -0.57 2.87
CA ILE A 238 6.74 -1.61 1.87
C ILE A 238 7.31 -2.95 2.35
N GLN A 239 6.76 -4.04 1.84
CA GLN A 239 7.28 -5.38 2.07
C GLN A 239 7.54 -6.11 0.75
N LEU A 240 8.69 -6.77 0.68
CA LEU A 240 9.00 -7.78 -0.33
C LEU A 240 8.78 -9.17 0.24
N SER A 241 7.98 -9.98 -0.41
CA SER A 241 7.87 -11.42 -0.19
C SER A 241 8.52 -12.18 -1.34
N VAL A 242 9.44 -13.08 -1.06
CA VAL A 242 10.02 -13.98 -2.05
C VAL A 242 9.67 -15.42 -1.74
N THR A 243 9.27 -16.17 -2.77
CA THR A 243 8.94 -17.60 -2.66
C THR A 243 9.90 -18.42 -3.48
N ASP A 244 10.38 -19.54 -2.92
CA ASP A 244 11.20 -20.48 -3.62
C ASP A 244 10.40 -21.62 -4.28
N ASN A 245 11.07 -22.44 -5.08
CA ASN A 245 10.46 -23.59 -5.75
C ASN A 245 10.01 -24.73 -4.82
N GLN A 246 10.28 -24.62 -3.53
CA GLN A 246 9.80 -25.53 -2.49
C GLN A 246 8.62 -24.91 -1.73
N GLY A 247 8.27 -23.65 -2.03
CA GLY A 247 7.18 -22.90 -1.40
C GLY A 247 7.51 -22.33 -0.03
N PHE A 248 8.79 -22.19 0.31
CA PHE A 248 9.21 -21.37 1.44
C PHE A 248 9.13 -19.89 1.07
N VAL A 249 8.68 -19.10 2.03
CA VAL A 249 8.53 -17.65 1.88
C VAL A 249 9.45 -16.94 2.86
N ALA A 250 10.13 -15.90 2.38
CA ALA A 250 10.85 -14.95 3.21
C ALA A 250 10.40 -13.53 2.89
N THR A 251 10.38 -12.67 3.89
CA THR A 251 9.94 -11.29 3.74
C THR A 251 10.99 -10.31 4.25
N MET A 252 10.98 -9.09 3.69
CA MET A 252 11.77 -7.95 4.15
C MET A 252 10.96 -6.67 4.02
N ASP A 253 10.95 -5.88 5.10
CA ASP A 253 10.32 -4.55 5.11
C ASP A 253 11.33 -3.46 4.78
N MET A 254 10.88 -2.38 4.13
CA MET A 254 11.70 -1.23 3.78
C MET A 254 10.90 0.07 3.84
N ASP A 255 11.48 1.09 4.46
CA ASP A 255 10.94 2.45 4.40
C ASP A 255 11.27 3.10 3.05
N VAL A 256 10.29 3.76 2.46
CA VAL A 256 10.42 4.55 1.24
C VAL A 256 10.01 5.99 1.51
N PHE A 257 10.91 6.92 1.23
CA PHE A 257 10.66 8.35 1.34
C PHE A 257 10.66 8.97 -0.05
N VAL A 258 9.56 9.60 -0.42
CA VAL A 258 9.46 10.40 -1.64
C VAL A 258 9.34 11.86 -1.23
N ASN A 259 10.39 12.62 -1.49
CA ASN A 259 10.45 14.02 -1.16
C ASN A 259 10.17 14.89 -2.40
N TYR A 260 9.82 16.13 -2.17
CA TYR A 260 9.59 17.12 -3.22
C TYR A 260 10.50 18.32 -3.03
N ARG A 261 11.07 18.81 -4.13
CA ARG A 261 11.75 20.10 -4.22
C ARG A 261 11.28 20.84 -5.45
N GLY A 262 10.66 21.99 -5.26
CA GLY A 262 10.33 22.94 -6.33
C GLY A 262 11.14 24.22 -6.21
N ALA A 263 11.54 24.78 -7.35
CA ALA A 263 12.19 26.07 -7.43
C ALA A 263 11.48 26.93 -8.48
N TRP A 264 11.20 28.17 -8.14
CA TRP A 264 10.64 29.18 -9.03
C TRP A 264 11.58 30.36 -9.08
N ALA A 265 11.94 30.78 -10.28
CA ALA A 265 12.88 31.87 -10.51
C ALA A 265 12.25 32.97 -11.36
N GLU A 266 12.85 34.16 -11.33
CA GLU A 266 12.54 35.32 -12.18
C GLU A 266 11.07 35.77 -12.18
N PHE A 267 10.31 35.51 -11.11
CA PHE A 267 8.94 35.98 -10.97
C PHE A 267 8.86 37.33 -10.24
N THR A 268 7.81 38.08 -10.53
CA THR A 268 7.58 39.40 -9.95
C THR A 268 6.32 39.37 -9.09
N ILE A 269 6.43 39.80 -7.86
CA ILE A 269 5.28 40.04 -6.99
C ILE A 269 4.87 41.50 -7.09
N ASP A 270 3.88 41.81 -7.93
CA ASP A 270 3.42 43.17 -8.17
C ASP A 270 2.56 43.70 -7.05
N GLY A 271 3.10 44.67 -6.32
CA GLY A 271 2.33 45.49 -5.40
C GLY A 271 1.59 46.61 -6.11
N ASN A 272 0.27 46.62 -6.09
CA ASN A 272 -0.54 47.65 -6.75
C ASN A 272 -0.60 48.92 -5.90
N GLY A 273 0.22 49.94 -6.23
CA GLY A 273 0.15 51.31 -5.68
C GLY A 273 1.08 51.61 -4.51
N THR A 274 0.95 52.80 -3.90
CA THR A 274 1.81 53.37 -2.86
C THR A 274 1.87 52.59 -1.52
N SER A 275 1.16 51.49 -1.42
CA SER A 275 1.24 50.52 -0.32
C SER A 275 1.03 49.13 -0.85
N GLY A 276 1.70 48.81 -1.97
CA GLY A 276 1.47 47.56 -2.70
C GLY A 276 1.80 46.33 -1.88
N SER A 277 0.83 45.45 -1.75
CA SER A 277 1.01 44.06 -1.36
C SER A 277 0.51 43.19 -2.50
N GLY A 278 1.43 42.50 -3.15
CA GLY A 278 1.12 41.39 -4.03
C GLY A 278 1.17 40.09 -3.23
N THR A 279 0.48 39.10 -3.69
CA THR A 279 0.51 37.74 -3.10
C THR A 279 0.63 36.75 -4.22
N GLU A 280 1.59 35.85 -4.11
CA GLU A 280 1.73 34.68 -4.97
C GLU A 280 1.51 33.42 -4.14
N THR A 281 0.87 32.43 -4.73
CA THR A 281 0.57 31.18 -4.06
C THR A 281 1.15 30.02 -4.87
N PHE A 282 1.93 29.19 -4.19
CA PHE A 282 2.48 27.96 -4.76
C PHE A 282 1.79 26.78 -4.10
N GLU A 283 1.26 25.86 -4.92
CA GLU A 283 0.53 24.70 -4.45
C GLU A 283 1.38 23.44 -4.60
N PHE A 284 1.54 22.70 -3.51
CA PHE A 284 2.30 21.46 -3.44
C PHE A 284 1.35 20.32 -3.08
N PRO A 285 0.96 19.49 -4.03
CA PRO A 285 0.10 18.34 -3.75
C PRO A 285 0.89 17.21 -3.08
N VAL A 286 1.08 17.32 -1.78
CA VAL A 286 1.76 16.31 -0.95
C VAL A 286 0.71 15.45 -0.27
N THR A 287 0.87 14.13 -0.37
CA THR A 287 -0.01 13.19 0.32
C THR A 287 0.20 13.33 1.83
N TYR A 288 -0.90 13.54 2.53
CA TYR A 288 -0.92 13.62 3.98
C TYR A 288 -2.06 12.75 4.51
N ASN A 289 -1.72 11.76 5.30
CA ASN A 289 -2.70 10.92 5.97
C ASN A 289 -2.21 10.54 7.38
N GLN A 290 -2.79 11.17 8.37
CA GLN A 290 -2.41 10.96 9.77
C GLN A 290 -2.79 9.55 10.27
N ASP A 291 -3.85 8.96 9.72
CA ASP A 291 -4.33 7.65 10.14
C ASP A 291 -3.38 6.51 9.68
N THR A 292 -2.71 6.70 8.55
CA THR A 292 -1.70 5.76 8.01
C THR A 292 -0.26 6.13 8.40
N GLY A 293 -0.05 7.19 9.19
CA GLY A 293 1.27 7.66 9.56
C GLY A 293 1.97 8.51 8.49
N ASN A 294 1.38 8.66 7.31
CA ASN A 294 1.94 9.48 6.23
C ASN A 294 1.77 10.97 6.55
N THR A 295 2.77 11.56 7.17
CA THR A 295 2.75 12.93 7.66
C THR A 295 3.88 13.75 7.06
N ILE A 296 3.63 15.04 6.80
CA ILE A 296 4.68 15.97 6.40
C ILE A 296 5.62 16.17 7.59
N ARG A 297 6.86 15.74 7.46
CA ARG A 297 7.85 15.83 8.53
C ARG A 297 8.37 17.26 8.72
N TYR A 298 8.66 17.95 7.62
CA TYR A 298 9.01 19.38 7.62
C TYR A 298 8.85 20.00 6.24
N VAL A 299 8.68 21.32 6.21
CA VAL A 299 8.70 22.14 5.00
C VAL A 299 9.81 23.17 5.14
N LYS A 300 10.73 23.22 4.16
CA LYS A 300 11.78 24.24 4.09
C LYS A 300 11.48 25.17 2.93
N ILE A 301 11.33 26.45 3.21
CA ILE A 301 11.11 27.48 2.21
C ILE A 301 12.28 28.44 2.22
N GLN A 302 12.90 28.64 1.05
CA GLN A 302 14.01 29.55 0.87
C GLN A 302 13.65 30.61 -0.16
N PHE A 303 13.75 31.88 0.22
CA PHE A 303 13.56 33.01 -0.67
C PHE A 303 14.89 33.67 -0.98
N THR A 304 15.06 34.03 -2.26
CA THR A 304 16.14 34.90 -2.72
C THR A 304 15.50 36.02 -3.56
N TYR A 305 15.67 37.26 -3.16
CA TYR A 305 15.06 38.39 -3.82
C TYR A 305 15.91 39.65 -3.66
N PRO A 306 15.85 40.64 -4.62
CA PRO A 306 16.63 41.84 -4.53
C PRO A 306 16.21 42.72 -3.36
N LYS A 307 17.18 43.35 -2.73
CA LYS A 307 16.98 44.25 -1.59
C LYS A 307 16.13 45.46 -1.95
N GLN A 308 16.28 45.92 -3.21
CA GLN A 308 15.58 47.06 -3.78
C GLN A 308 15.37 46.80 -5.26
N ASP A 309 14.28 47.33 -5.83
CA ASP A 309 14.04 47.26 -7.25
C ASP A 309 15.10 48.06 -8.03
N ASP A 310 15.50 47.56 -9.19
CA ASP A 310 16.50 48.18 -10.07
C ASP A 310 16.05 49.56 -10.61
N ASP A 311 14.74 49.80 -10.71
CA ASP A 311 14.16 51.07 -11.15
C ASP A 311 14.11 52.17 -10.07
N TRP A 312 14.71 51.91 -8.93
CA TRP A 312 14.68 52.84 -7.81
C TRP A 312 15.52 54.10 -8.09
N GLN A 313 14.88 55.28 -8.04
CA GLN A 313 15.58 56.56 -8.23
C GLN A 313 16.30 57.00 -6.96
N PRO A 314 17.65 57.20 -7.00
CA PRO A 314 18.41 57.68 -5.87
C PRO A 314 17.89 59.04 -5.35
N GLY A 315 17.47 59.10 -4.11
CA GLY A 315 17.06 60.33 -3.44
C GLY A 315 15.57 60.44 -3.09
N THR A 316 14.75 59.47 -3.48
CA THR A 316 13.35 59.41 -3.10
C THR A 316 13.05 58.66 -1.81
N CYS A 317 13.99 57.81 -1.37
CA CYS A 317 13.90 57.08 -0.11
C CYS A 317 14.99 57.54 0.89
N THR A 318 14.61 57.79 2.11
CA THR A 318 15.56 57.98 3.19
C THR A 318 16.19 56.63 3.60
N PRO A 319 17.41 56.60 4.18
CA PRO A 319 18.17 55.38 4.44
C PRO A 319 17.52 54.39 5.41
N SER A 320 16.28 54.57 5.78
CA SER A 320 15.56 53.69 6.66
C SER A 320 14.55 52.89 5.88
N SER A 321 14.66 51.60 5.92
CA SER A 321 13.70 50.49 5.72
C SER A 321 12.45 50.64 4.81
N ILE A 322 12.07 51.83 4.34
CA ILE A 322 10.78 52.07 3.65
C ILE A 322 10.83 51.66 2.16
N CYS A 323 12.03 51.51 1.61
CA CYS A 323 12.25 51.15 0.21
C CYS A 323 12.91 49.79 0.03
N ALA A 324 13.03 49.03 1.08
CA ALA A 324 13.48 47.66 0.97
C ALA A 324 12.29 46.73 0.68
N ASN A 325 12.49 45.77 -0.23
CA ASN A 325 11.55 44.74 -0.46
C ASN A 325 11.37 43.92 0.83
N LYS A 326 10.13 43.54 1.10
CA LYS A 326 9.77 42.67 2.23
C LYS A 326 8.81 41.62 1.75
N LEU A 327 9.11 40.39 2.07
CA LEU A 327 8.25 39.24 1.80
C LEU A 327 7.92 38.55 3.13
N ASP A 328 6.68 38.19 3.28
CA ASP A 328 6.18 37.34 4.36
C ASP A 328 5.74 36.01 3.74
N ALA A 329 6.07 34.89 4.35
CA ALA A 329 5.66 33.58 3.90
C ALA A 329 4.70 32.94 4.86
N TYR A 330 3.65 32.36 4.31
CA TYR A 330 2.63 31.63 5.04
C TYR A 330 2.48 30.24 4.44
N VAL A 331 2.30 29.23 5.28
CA VAL A 331 1.98 27.86 4.85
C VAL A 331 0.55 27.56 5.27
N PHE A 332 -0.22 27.02 4.33
CA PHE A 332 -1.61 26.62 4.54
C PHE A 332 -1.77 25.15 4.19
N ASN A 333 -2.63 24.42 4.91
CA ASN A 333 -3.08 23.10 4.51
C ASN A 333 -4.38 23.21 3.72
N GLY A 334 -4.49 22.59 2.56
CA GLY A 334 -5.71 22.31 1.80
C GLY A 334 -6.69 23.44 1.50
N SER A 335 -6.83 24.45 2.37
CA SER A 335 -7.64 25.64 2.11
C SER A 335 -6.91 26.90 2.55
N GLN A 336 -6.82 27.88 1.67
CA GLN A 336 -6.21 29.19 1.98
C GLN A 336 -6.93 29.98 3.10
N SER A 337 -7.99 29.45 3.68
CA SER A 337 -8.79 30.10 4.70
C SER A 337 -8.31 29.82 6.13
N ASP A 338 -7.64 28.71 6.34
CA ASP A 338 -7.17 28.30 7.66
C ASP A 338 -5.64 28.18 7.63
N SER A 339 -4.94 29.26 8.01
CA SER A 339 -3.50 29.16 8.23
C SER A 339 -3.28 28.31 9.48
N GLU A 340 -2.79 27.10 9.30
CA GLU A 340 -2.38 26.24 10.43
C GLU A 340 -1.09 26.74 11.07
N THR A 341 -0.36 27.54 10.33
CA THR A 341 0.82 28.23 10.83
C THR A 341 0.64 29.72 10.69
N GLU A 342 1.03 30.43 11.71
CA GLU A 342 1.29 31.84 11.61
C GLU A 342 2.39 32.11 10.57
N GLU A 343 2.74 33.34 10.34
CA GLU A 343 3.82 33.77 9.51
C GLU A 343 5.07 32.89 9.75
N VAL A 344 5.48 32.10 8.75
CA VAL A 344 6.67 31.22 8.85
C VAL A 344 7.97 31.96 8.58
N ALA A 345 7.94 33.08 7.85
CA ALA A 345 9.06 33.98 7.70
C ALA A 345 8.61 35.42 7.55
N ASN A 346 9.29 36.30 8.25
CA ASN A 346 9.17 37.74 8.08
C ASN A 346 10.50 38.29 7.56
N SER A 347 10.50 38.95 6.41
CA SER A 347 11.69 39.56 5.86
C SER A 347 12.12 40.75 6.70
N THR A 348 13.15 40.59 7.52
CA THR A 348 13.89 41.69 8.02
C THR A 348 14.95 42.10 7.00
N TYR A 349 15.24 43.38 6.97
CA TYR A 349 16.25 44.00 6.12
C TYR A 349 17.63 43.34 6.30
N LEU A 350 18.13 42.64 5.26
CA LEU A 350 19.46 42.06 5.20
C LEU A 350 20.18 42.54 3.92
N GLU A 351 21.52 42.62 3.96
CA GLU A 351 22.27 43.17 2.84
C GLU A 351 22.45 42.25 1.65
N ASP A 352 22.35 40.97 1.84
CA ASP A 352 22.35 39.96 0.76
C ASP A 352 21.29 38.93 1.05
N GLU A 353 20.41 38.75 0.16
CA GLU A 353 19.05 38.38 0.28
C GLU A 353 18.80 36.91 0.09
N GLN A 354 19.15 36.15 1.06
CA GLN A 354 18.78 34.76 1.16
C GLN A 354 18.17 34.50 2.52
N ARG A 355 16.96 34.10 2.55
CA ARG A 355 16.26 33.80 3.78
C ARG A 355 15.62 32.44 3.74
N THR A 356 15.88 31.63 4.74
CA THR A 356 15.22 30.34 4.94
C THR A 356 14.16 30.52 6.01
N ALA A 357 12.94 30.11 5.71
CA ALA A 357 11.82 30.12 6.60
C ALA A 357 11.44 28.69 6.95
N GLY A 358 11.35 28.42 8.23
CA GLY A 358 10.82 27.22 8.79
C GLY A 358 11.64 25.93 8.60
N ASP A 359 11.85 25.19 9.65
CA ASP A 359 12.09 23.76 9.73
C ASP A 359 10.85 23.14 10.38
#